data_06e6f6a3dcd9d34180aa8d9631e4e668
#
_entry.id   06e6f6a3dcd9d34180aa8d9631e4e668
#
_cell.length_a   1.000
_cell.length_b   1.000
_cell.length_c   1.000
_cell.angle_alpha   90.00
_cell.angle_beta   90.00
_cell.angle_gamma   90.00
#
_symmetry.space_group_name_H-M   'P 1'
#
loop_
_entity.id
_entity.type
_entity.pdbx_description
1 polymer ?
#
loop_
_entity_poly.entity_id
_entity_poly.type
_entity_poly.pdbx_seq_one_letter_code
_entity_poly.pdbx_strand_id
1 'polypeptide(L)'
;MAKPNVWLSVSDLMTGLMVIFLFVAIAYISRVQKNQSVLTDYVETKNELHNKLVKEFAGDTLKWQMSIGKDLTMKFKEPTVLFSSGSSQLTPRFKEILDEFLPRYFNILLNDSLRNNIQEIRIEGHTDDVPMPSYHSDPYIANAILSQERALSVVKYFRTMPVFNAYTNR
;
A
#
# COMPACT_ATOMS: atom_id res chain seq x y z
N MET A 1 -36.48 -63.47 -24.43
CA MET A 1 -36.12 -62.41 -23.52
C MET A 1 -34.74 -61.88 -23.94
N ALA A 2 -34.64 -60.61 -24.45
CA ALA A 2 -33.40 -60.04 -24.85
C ALA A 2 -32.59 -59.69 -23.55
N LYS A 3 -31.32 -60.13 -23.46
CA LYS A 3 -30.44 -59.81 -22.36
C LYS A 3 -30.24 -58.32 -22.35
N PRO A 4 -30.42 -57.59 -21.20
CA PRO A 4 -30.18 -56.21 -21.15
C PRO A 4 -28.71 -55.94 -21.48
N ASN A 5 -28.44 -54.97 -22.40
CA ASN A 5 -27.10 -54.58 -22.81
C ASN A 5 -26.49 -53.75 -21.70
N VAL A 6 -25.93 -54.41 -20.67
CA VAL A 6 -25.25 -53.77 -19.53
C VAL A 6 -24.17 -52.81 -19.99
N TRP A 7 -23.48 -53.09 -21.10
CA TRP A 7 -22.46 -52.26 -21.70
C TRP A 7 -22.98 -50.90 -22.19
N LEU A 8 -24.21 -50.85 -22.74
CA LEU A 8 -24.84 -49.58 -23.14
C LEU A 8 -25.14 -48.71 -21.93
N SER A 9 -25.63 -49.30 -20.84
CA SER A 9 -25.91 -48.57 -19.60
C SER A 9 -24.65 -48.04 -18.93
N VAL A 10 -23.56 -48.81 -18.95
CA VAL A 10 -22.26 -48.39 -18.41
C VAL A 10 -21.67 -47.27 -19.27
N SER A 11 -21.75 -47.35 -20.59
CA SER A 11 -21.27 -46.30 -21.50
C SER A 11 -22.00 -44.95 -21.29
N ASP A 12 -23.31 -45.03 -21.09
CA ASP A 12 -24.14 -43.84 -20.85
C ASP A 12 -23.79 -43.19 -19.51
N LEU A 13 -23.60 -43.98 -18.46
CA LEU A 13 -23.13 -43.49 -17.16
C LEU A 13 -21.74 -42.86 -17.25
N MET A 14 -20.82 -43.49 -17.98
CA MET A 14 -19.47 -42.97 -18.20
C MET A 14 -19.49 -41.64 -18.97
N THR A 15 -20.34 -41.54 -19.99
CA THR A 15 -20.52 -40.31 -20.78
C THR A 15 -21.08 -39.18 -19.90
N GLY A 16 -22.10 -39.46 -19.09
CA GLY A 16 -22.67 -38.52 -18.15
C GLY A 16 -21.63 -38.02 -17.13
N LEU A 17 -20.83 -38.95 -16.59
CA LEU A 17 -19.75 -38.61 -15.66
C LEU A 17 -18.67 -37.75 -16.33
N MET A 18 -18.28 -38.07 -17.57
CA MET A 18 -17.32 -37.28 -18.34
C MET A 18 -17.79 -35.83 -18.56
N VAL A 19 -19.06 -35.64 -18.89
CA VAL A 19 -19.65 -34.31 -19.08
C VAL A 19 -19.62 -33.51 -17.78
N ILE A 20 -19.94 -34.13 -16.64
CA ILE A 20 -19.87 -33.47 -15.33
C ILE A 20 -18.44 -33.05 -15.03
N PHE A 21 -17.45 -33.92 -15.22
CA PHE A 21 -16.04 -33.55 -15.02
C PHE A 21 -15.58 -32.42 -15.94
N LEU A 22 -16.05 -32.42 -17.20
CA LEU A 22 -15.76 -31.33 -18.13
C LEU A 22 -16.29 -29.98 -17.61
N PHE A 23 -17.53 -29.94 -17.14
CA PHE A 23 -18.10 -28.72 -16.55
C PHE A 23 -17.34 -28.25 -15.30
N VAL A 24 -16.98 -29.17 -14.42
CA VAL A 24 -16.17 -28.86 -13.22
C VAL A 24 -14.80 -28.31 -13.62
N ALA A 25 -14.15 -28.93 -14.61
CA ALA A 25 -12.84 -28.45 -15.10
C ALA A 25 -12.94 -27.05 -15.70
N ILE A 26 -13.96 -26.79 -16.54
CA ILE A 26 -14.17 -25.45 -17.12
C ILE A 26 -14.44 -24.40 -16.03
N ALA A 27 -15.30 -24.72 -15.06
CA ALA A 27 -15.59 -23.82 -13.94
C ALA A 27 -14.34 -23.53 -13.10
N TYR A 28 -13.51 -24.54 -12.85
CA TYR A 28 -12.24 -24.38 -12.13
C TYR A 28 -11.25 -23.51 -12.90
N ILE A 29 -11.04 -23.77 -14.20
CA ILE A 29 -10.14 -22.98 -15.06
C ILE A 29 -10.61 -21.53 -15.10
N SER A 30 -11.89 -21.26 -15.30
CA SER A 30 -12.44 -19.90 -15.30
C SER A 30 -12.19 -19.17 -13.99
N ARG A 31 -12.30 -19.85 -12.85
CA ARG A 31 -12.01 -19.28 -11.53
C ARG A 31 -10.52 -18.96 -11.35
N VAL A 32 -9.64 -19.86 -11.79
CA VAL A 32 -8.19 -19.66 -11.74
C VAL A 32 -7.77 -18.47 -12.62
N GLN A 33 -8.29 -18.37 -13.84
CA GLN A 33 -8.00 -17.26 -14.75
C GLN A 33 -8.44 -15.91 -14.15
N LYS A 34 -9.62 -15.85 -13.54
CA LYS A 34 -10.10 -14.64 -12.88
C LYS A 34 -9.19 -14.21 -11.72
N ASN A 35 -8.72 -15.15 -10.92
CA ASN A 35 -7.80 -14.86 -9.82
C ASN A 35 -6.43 -14.38 -10.33
N GLN A 36 -5.95 -14.94 -11.44
CA GLN A 36 -4.69 -14.52 -12.05
C GLN A 36 -4.76 -13.10 -12.62
N SER A 37 -5.88 -12.72 -13.28
CA SER A 37 -6.04 -11.36 -13.81
C SER A 37 -5.98 -10.31 -12.69
N VAL A 38 -6.64 -10.54 -11.55
CA VAL A 38 -6.61 -9.64 -10.40
C VAL A 38 -5.18 -9.44 -9.86
N LEU A 39 -4.40 -10.50 -9.78
CA LEU A 39 -3.00 -10.41 -9.35
C LEU A 39 -2.14 -9.64 -10.35
N THR A 40 -2.35 -9.85 -11.64
CA THR A 40 -1.62 -9.14 -12.70
C THR A 40 -1.95 -7.65 -12.65
N ASP A 41 -3.23 -7.29 -12.60
CA ASP A 41 -3.68 -5.90 -12.52
C ASP A 41 -3.11 -5.19 -11.28
N TYR A 42 -3.06 -5.89 -10.14
CA TYR A 42 -2.45 -5.35 -8.92
C TYR A 42 -0.95 -5.07 -9.09
N VAL A 43 -0.20 -6.01 -9.67
CA VAL A 43 1.24 -5.85 -9.90
C VAL A 43 1.51 -4.74 -10.89
N GLU A 44 0.74 -4.64 -11.97
CA GLU A 44 0.86 -3.58 -12.97
C GLU A 44 0.57 -2.20 -12.37
N THR A 45 -0.53 -2.06 -11.65
CA THR A 45 -0.89 -0.81 -10.96
C THR A 45 0.18 -0.38 -9.95
N LYS A 46 0.70 -1.34 -9.18
CA LYS A 46 1.77 -1.09 -8.22
C LYS A 46 3.05 -0.60 -8.92
N ASN A 47 3.44 -1.23 -10.03
CA ASN A 47 4.61 -0.83 -10.81
C ASN A 47 4.42 0.54 -11.48
N GLU A 48 3.23 0.81 -12.02
CA GLU A 48 2.88 2.10 -12.59
C GLU A 48 3.01 3.22 -11.54
N LEU A 49 2.42 3.01 -10.36
CA LEU A 49 2.50 3.97 -9.27
C LEU A 49 3.96 4.18 -8.81
N HIS A 50 4.72 3.10 -8.62
CA HIS A 50 6.14 3.20 -8.29
C HIS A 50 6.91 4.03 -9.30
N ASN A 51 6.72 3.77 -10.61
CA ASN A 51 7.42 4.49 -11.67
C ASN A 51 7.03 5.98 -11.71
N LYS A 52 5.76 6.30 -11.50
CA LYS A 52 5.28 7.68 -11.40
C LYS A 52 5.92 8.42 -10.21
N LEU A 53 5.97 7.78 -9.03
CA LEU A 53 6.60 8.35 -7.85
C LEU A 53 8.10 8.56 -8.02
N VAL A 54 8.81 7.55 -8.54
CA VAL A 54 10.25 7.65 -8.81
C VAL A 54 10.55 8.77 -9.81
N LYS A 55 9.78 8.86 -10.88
CA LYS A 55 9.94 9.91 -11.91
C LYS A 55 9.69 11.30 -11.34
N GLU A 56 8.62 11.45 -10.54
CA GLU A 56 8.25 12.74 -9.97
C GLU A 56 9.30 13.26 -8.98
N PHE A 57 9.82 12.38 -8.12
CA PHE A 57 10.73 12.76 -7.05
C PHE A 57 12.22 12.49 -7.34
N ALA A 58 12.57 12.15 -8.59
CA ALA A 58 13.97 11.82 -8.97
C ALA A 58 14.98 12.91 -8.58
N GLY A 59 14.62 14.19 -8.76
CA GLY A 59 15.48 15.33 -8.42
C GLY A 59 15.52 15.65 -6.91
N ASP A 60 14.58 15.14 -6.13
CA ASP A 60 14.41 15.52 -4.72
C ASP A 60 14.93 14.46 -3.76
N THR A 61 15.13 13.22 -4.22
CA THR A 61 15.57 12.09 -3.38
C THR A 61 16.86 12.39 -2.62
N LEU A 62 17.85 13.01 -3.28
CA LEU A 62 19.09 13.41 -2.63
C LEU A 62 18.93 14.63 -1.73
N LYS A 63 18.18 15.65 -2.20
CA LYS A 63 17.91 16.90 -1.45
C LYS A 63 17.19 16.63 -0.13
N TRP A 64 16.27 15.68 -0.12
CA TRP A 64 15.45 15.33 1.04
C TRP A 64 15.92 14.07 1.76
N GLN A 65 17.02 13.47 1.29
CA GLN A 65 17.53 12.19 1.79
C GLN A 65 16.43 11.12 1.88
N MET A 66 15.61 11.08 0.86
CA MET A 66 14.46 10.20 0.74
C MET A 66 14.79 8.98 -0.13
N SER A 67 14.18 7.85 0.16
CA SER A 67 14.21 6.67 -0.70
C SER A 67 12.81 6.16 -0.98
N ILE A 68 12.59 5.64 -2.19
CA ILE A 68 11.33 5.06 -2.63
C ILE A 68 11.57 3.57 -2.88
N GLY A 69 10.90 2.72 -2.10
CA GLY A 69 10.96 1.27 -2.24
C GLY A 69 10.01 0.74 -3.30
N LYS A 70 10.29 -0.45 -3.84
CA LYS A 70 9.37 -1.17 -4.76
C LYS A 70 8.05 -1.57 -4.10
N ASP A 71 8.00 -1.59 -2.79
CA ASP A 71 6.81 -1.80 -1.96
C ASP A 71 5.98 -0.53 -1.80
N LEU A 72 6.36 0.57 -2.46
CA LEU A 72 5.80 1.92 -2.37
C LEU A 72 6.09 2.63 -1.05
N THR A 73 6.96 2.07 -0.20
CA THR A 73 7.39 2.74 1.03
C THR A 73 8.32 3.89 0.69
N MET A 74 7.98 5.07 1.19
CA MET A 74 8.81 6.27 1.08
C MET A 74 9.44 6.57 2.44
N LYS A 75 10.78 6.55 2.52
CA LYS A 75 11.52 6.73 3.77
C LYS A 75 12.38 7.97 3.70
N PHE A 76 12.23 8.84 4.69
CA PHE A 76 13.13 9.95 4.95
C PHE A 76 14.19 9.45 5.95
N LYS A 77 15.48 9.59 5.61
CA LYS A 77 16.57 8.88 6.31
C LYS A 77 17.21 9.66 7.44
N GLU A 78 17.06 10.98 7.51
CA GLU A 78 17.68 11.80 8.56
C GLU A 78 16.68 12.18 9.66
N PRO A 79 16.65 11.45 10.78
CA PRO A 79 15.74 11.74 11.89
C PRO A 79 15.91 13.15 12.45
N THR A 80 17.15 13.64 12.50
CA THR A 80 17.50 14.98 13.05
C THR A 80 16.99 16.14 12.21
N VAL A 81 16.82 15.92 10.90
CA VAL A 81 16.21 16.92 10.00
C VAL A 81 14.69 16.92 10.13
N LEU A 82 14.10 15.78 10.46
CA LEU A 82 12.64 15.60 10.53
C LEU A 82 12.08 16.08 11.88
N PHE A 83 12.72 15.66 12.97
CA PHE A 83 12.30 15.92 14.33
C PHE A 83 13.50 16.30 15.20
N SER A 84 13.30 17.17 16.18
CA SER A 84 14.29 17.39 17.23
C SER A 84 14.48 16.11 18.05
N SER A 85 15.68 15.91 18.60
CA SER A 85 15.99 14.75 19.43
C SER A 85 14.97 14.59 20.56
N GLY A 86 14.42 13.36 20.71
CA GLY A 86 13.42 13.07 21.74
C GLY A 86 12.10 13.82 21.61
N SER A 87 11.81 14.42 20.45
CA SER A 87 10.61 15.22 20.23
C SER A 87 9.80 14.67 19.05
N SER A 88 8.49 14.91 19.11
CA SER A 88 7.54 14.69 18.01
C SER A 88 7.23 15.97 17.22
N GLN A 89 7.85 17.11 17.58
CA GLN A 89 7.65 18.36 16.86
C GLN A 89 8.41 18.37 15.53
N LEU A 90 7.69 18.72 14.45
CA LEU A 90 8.27 18.86 13.13
C LEU A 90 9.25 20.04 13.11
N THR A 91 10.45 19.83 12.58
CA THR A 91 11.39 20.90 12.34
C THR A 91 10.90 21.85 11.25
N PRO A 92 11.36 23.11 11.20
CA PRO A 92 11.05 24.01 10.08
C PRO A 92 11.45 23.40 8.73
N ARG A 93 12.60 22.74 8.68
CA ARG A 93 13.10 22.09 7.47
C ARG A 93 12.18 20.96 7.00
N PHE A 94 11.65 20.16 7.90
CA PHE A 94 10.73 19.09 7.53
C PHE A 94 9.38 19.63 7.06
N LYS A 95 8.89 20.72 7.65
CA LYS A 95 7.68 21.40 7.16
C LYS A 95 7.85 21.88 5.71
N GLU A 96 8.99 22.51 5.38
CA GLU A 96 9.30 22.89 3.99
C GLU A 96 9.28 21.69 3.05
N ILE A 97 9.88 20.56 3.45
CA ILE A 97 9.85 19.33 2.66
C ILE A 97 8.41 18.85 2.48
N LEU A 98 7.61 18.82 3.53
CA LEU A 98 6.21 18.36 3.46
C LEU A 98 5.36 19.29 2.59
N ASP A 99 5.60 20.60 2.60
CA ASP A 99 4.91 21.59 1.78
C ASP A 99 5.18 21.38 0.28
N GLU A 100 6.38 20.95 -0.10
CA GLU A 100 6.72 20.61 -1.48
C GLU A 100 6.27 19.18 -1.85
N PHE A 101 6.41 18.23 -0.92
CA PHE A 101 6.18 16.80 -1.15
C PHE A 101 4.70 16.43 -1.20
N LEU A 102 3.91 16.80 -0.17
CA LEU A 102 2.55 16.30 -0.01
C LEU A 102 1.62 16.67 -1.16
N PRO A 103 1.60 17.92 -1.69
CA PRO A 103 0.75 18.24 -2.82
C PRO A 103 1.04 17.41 -4.07
N ARG A 104 2.31 17.20 -4.39
CA ARG A 104 2.76 16.41 -5.53
C ARG A 104 2.44 14.94 -5.35
N TYR A 105 2.67 14.39 -4.16
CA TYR A 105 2.36 13.03 -3.79
C TYR A 105 0.85 12.73 -3.93
N PHE A 106 0.01 13.57 -3.33
CA PHE A 106 -1.44 13.39 -3.43
C PHE A 106 -1.99 13.61 -4.83
N ASN A 107 -1.39 14.49 -5.62
CA ASN A 107 -1.77 14.67 -7.03
C ASN A 107 -1.57 13.39 -7.86
N ILE A 108 -0.51 12.63 -7.58
CA ILE A 108 -0.27 11.33 -8.22
C ILE A 108 -1.29 10.29 -7.73
N LEU A 109 -1.48 10.18 -6.41
CA LEU A 109 -2.33 9.15 -5.82
C LEU A 109 -3.81 9.34 -6.16
N LEU A 110 -4.28 10.57 -6.20
CA LEU A 110 -5.67 10.92 -6.45
C LEU A 110 -5.99 11.15 -7.93
N ASN A 111 -5.06 10.82 -8.82
CA ASN A 111 -5.34 10.76 -10.24
C ASN A 111 -6.44 9.73 -10.52
N ASP A 112 -7.35 10.03 -11.45
CA ASP A 112 -8.52 9.21 -11.75
C ASP A 112 -8.18 7.75 -12.10
N SER A 113 -7.00 7.51 -12.68
CA SER A 113 -6.53 6.14 -13.02
C SER A 113 -6.10 5.31 -11.82
N LEU A 114 -5.67 5.93 -10.70
CA LEU A 114 -5.06 5.24 -9.57
C LEU A 114 -5.90 5.28 -8.30
N ARG A 115 -6.68 6.35 -8.09
CA ARG A 115 -7.41 6.61 -6.83
C ARG A 115 -8.28 5.45 -6.36
N ASN A 116 -8.91 4.72 -7.29
CA ASN A 116 -9.79 3.60 -6.96
C ASN A 116 -9.03 2.33 -6.56
N ASN A 117 -7.72 2.28 -6.83
CA ASN A 117 -6.84 1.15 -6.51
C ASN A 117 -6.06 1.37 -5.21
N ILE A 118 -6.15 2.59 -4.61
CA ILE A 118 -5.48 2.91 -3.36
C ILE A 118 -6.47 2.72 -2.22
N GLN A 119 -6.18 1.77 -1.37
CA GLN A 119 -7.03 1.43 -0.23
C GLN A 119 -6.74 2.30 0.99
N GLU A 120 -5.46 2.54 1.27
CA GLU A 120 -5.01 3.36 2.41
C GLU A 120 -3.64 4.00 2.15
N ILE A 121 -3.36 5.08 2.86
CA ILE A 121 -2.04 5.68 2.98
C ILE A 121 -1.64 5.59 4.44
N ARG A 122 -0.53 4.91 4.70
CA ARG A 122 -0.03 4.69 6.05
C ARG A 122 1.14 5.61 6.34
N ILE A 123 1.08 6.32 7.45
CA ILE A 123 2.16 7.16 7.96
C ILE A 123 2.72 6.48 9.19
N GLU A 124 4.01 6.15 9.15
CA GLU A 124 4.71 5.47 10.23
C GLU A 124 5.82 6.37 10.76
N GLY A 125 5.87 6.54 12.07
CA GLY A 125 6.98 7.15 12.76
C GLY A 125 7.94 6.06 13.25
N HIS A 126 9.23 6.34 13.17
CA HIS A 126 10.27 5.47 13.71
C HIS A 126 11.13 6.23 14.70
N THR A 127 11.60 5.53 15.72
CA THR A 127 12.61 6.02 16.69
C THR A 127 13.81 5.10 16.63
N ASP A 128 14.95 5.61 17.09
CA ASP A 128 16.12 4.80 17.42
C ASP A 128 15.91 4.05 18.76
N ASP A 129 16.87 3.20 19.11
CA ASP A 129 16.84 2.42 20.36
C ASP A 129 17.27 3.25 21.59
N VAL A 130 17.45 4.56 21.45
CA VAL A 130 17.85 5.44 22.56
C VAL A 130 16.67 5.58 23.53
N PRO A 131 16.87 5.22 24.82
CA PRO A 131 15.82 5.35 25.81
C PRO A 131 15.37 6.80 26.02
N MET A 132 14.05 7.02 26.07
CA MET A 132 13.45 8.32 26.34
C MET A 132 12.65 8.28 27.65
N PRO A 133 13.32 8.39 28.82
CA PRO A 133 12.68 8.26 30.14
C PRO A 133 11.59 9.30 30.39
N SER A 134 11.59 10.41 29.64
CA SER A 134 10.59 11.48 29.77
C SER A 134 9.18 11.05 29.32
N TYR A 135 9.07 10.01 28.50
CA TYR A 135 7.78 9.52 27.98
C TYR A 135 7.20 8.39 28.83
N HIS A 136 8.06 7.47 29.28
CA HIS A 136 7.65 6.33 30.09
C HIS A 136 8.87 5.71 30.78
N SER A 137 8.65 5.03 31.93
CA SER A 137 9.71 4.31 32.65
C SER A 137 10.27 3.11 31.87
N ASP A 138 9.45 2.47 31.03
CA ASP A 138 9.85 1.42 30.10
C ASP A 138 10.33 2.06 28.78
N PRO A 139 11.60 1.86 28.38
CA PRO A 139 12.16 2.45 27.18
C PRO A 139 11.46 2.03 25.89
N TYR A 140 10.98 0.79 25.81
CA TYR A 140 10.26 0.29 24.65
C TYR A 140 8.91 1.01 24.47
N ILE A 141 8.16 1.16 25.56
CA ILE A 141 6.88 1.87 25.55
C ILE A 141 7.11 3.35 25.22
N ALA A 142 8.15 3.98 25.81
CA ALA A 142 8.52 5.36 25.54
C ALA A 142 8.78 5.59 24.04
N ASN A 143 9.57 4.72 23.42
CA ASN A 143 9.88 4.81 21.99
C ASN A 143 8.65 4.52 21.11
N ALA A 144 7.78 3.62 21.50
CA ALA A 144 6.52 3.35 20.79
C ALA A 144 5.58 4.57 20.82
N ILE A 145 5.45 5.24 21.97
CA ILE A 145 4.67 6.47 22.11
C ILE A 145 5.25 7.56 21.22
N LEU A 146 6.55 7.78 21.28
CA LEU A 146 7.23 8.81 20.48
C LEU A 146 7.06 8.57 18.97
N SER A 147 7.15 7.30 18.53
CA SER A 147 6.90 6.92 17.14
C SER A 147 5.49 7.30 16.68
N GLN A 148 4.48 6.98 17.49
CA GLN A 148 3.09 7.31 17.19
C GLN A 148 2.85 8.82 17.16
N GLU A 149 3.43 9.57 18.11
CA GLU A 149 3.31 11.02 18.14
C GLU A 149 3.98 11.68 16.94
N ARG A 150 5.11 11.18 16.48
CA ARG A 150 5.77 11.64 15.25
C ARG A 150 4.88 11.46 14.03
N ALA A 151 4.30 10.26 13.84
CA ALA A 151 3.35 10.02 12.77
C ALA A 151 2.13 10.95 12.86
N LEU A 152 1.57 11.12 14.06
CA LEU A 152 0.42 11.99 14.30
C LEU A 152 0.75 13.46 14.00
N SER A 153 1.97 13.92 14.28
CA SER A 153 2.40 15.29 14.01
C SER A 153 2.43 15.59 12.51
N VAL A 154 2.85 14.63 11.68
CA VAL A 154 2.78 14.75 10.22
C VAL A 154 1.32 14.83 9.74
N VAL A 155 0.44 13.97 10.27
CA VAL A 155 -1.00 14.00 9.93
C VAL A 155 -1.64 15.33 10.33
N LYS A 156 -1.36 15.82 11.54
CA LYS A 156 -1.88 17.11 12.01
C LYS A 156 -1.40 18.26 11.11
N TYR A 157 -0.13 18.27 10.74
CA TYR A 157 0.42 19.27 9.85
C TYR A 157 -0.25 19.24 8.47
N PHE A 158 -0.37 18.06 7.87
CA PHE A 158 -1.06 17.90 6.58
C PHE A 158 -2.50 18.44 6.62
N ARG A 159 -3.23 18.21 7.71
CA ARG A 159 -4.60 18.72 7.87
C ARG A 159 -4.69 20.24 7.94
N THR A 160 -3.62 20.95 8.25
CA THR A 160 -3.58 22.42 8.21
C THR A 160 -3.31 22.99 6.81
N MET A 161 -2.86 22.15 5.90
CA MET A 161 -2.53 22.59 4.54
C MET A 161 -3.79 22.86 3.70
N PRO A 162 -3.83 23.94 2.90
CA PRO A 162 -4.98 24.24 2.04
C PRO A 162 -5.34 23.10 1.09
N VAL A 163 -4.35 22.35 0.65
CA VAL A 163 -4.51 21.22 -0.25
C VAL A 163 -5.36 20.10 0.35
N PHE A 164 -5.34 19.91 1.68
CA PHE A 164 -6.15 18.91 2.37
C PHE A 164 -7.65 19.11 2.11
N ASN A 165 -8.13 20.36 2.19
CA ASN A 165 -9.55 20.68 1.96
C ASN A 165 -9.98 20.41 0.52
N ALA A 166 -9.07 20.54 -0.44
CA ALA A 166 -9.35 20.24 -1.85
C ALA A 166 -9.55 18.73 -2.11
N TYR A 167 -8.95 17.88 -1.25
CA TYR A 167 -9.06 16.42 -1.37
C TYR A 167 -10.21 15.81 -0.55
N THR A 168 -10.60 16.43 0.57
CA THR A 168 -11.70 15.95 1.41
C THR A 168 -13.08 16.23 0.82
N ASN A 169 -13.18 17.16 -0.12
CA ASN A 169 -14.45 17.55 -0.77
C ASN A 169 -14.66 16.88 -2.14
N ARG A 170 -13.86 15.90 -2.49
CA ARG A 170 -13.98 15.09 -3.71
C ARG A 170 -14.31 13.63 -3.40
#